data_b5512b03935c2f3f8d9c80280bd25aa3
#
_entry.id   b5512b03935c2f3f8d9c80280bd25aa3
#
_cell.length_a   1.000
_cell.length_b   1.000
_cell.length_c   1.000
_cell.angle_alpha   90.00
_cell.angle_beta   90.00
_cell.angle_gamma   90.00
#
_symmetry.space_group_name_H-M   'P 1'
#
loop_
_entity.id
_entity.type
_entity.pdbx_description
1 polymer ?
#
loop_
_entity_poly.entity_id
_entity_poly.type
_entity_poly.pdbx_seq_one_letter_code
_entity_poly.pdbx_strand_id
1 'polypeptide(L)'
;MAIIKSVRGFTPAYGKDCWFADNAVIVGDVVLGDECSVWFGAVLRGDVNSIRVGNRVNIQDGAVVHTLYRKSVAEIGNNVSVGHNVVIHGAKICDNVLLGMGCVILDHAVIGENSIIAAGAVVLTGTIVDPGSLYAGTPAKKIKDVSVEQTRDMIERIAGNYMMYASWYKD
;
A
#
# COMPACT_ATOMS: atom_id res chain seq x y z
N MET A 1 5.63 -8.19 -19.31
CA MET A 1 6.57 -7.63 -18.28
C MET A 1 6.02 -6.32 -17.77
N ALA A 2 6.13 -6.07 -16.47
CA ALA A 2 5.70 -4.82 -15.84
C ALA A 2 6.25 -3.57 -16.56
N ILE A 3 5.50 -2.47 -16.55
CA ILE A 3 5.94 -1.19 -17.12
C ILE A 3 6.74 -0.45 -16.05
N ILE A 4 8.06 -0.55 -16.12
CA ILE A 4 8.98 0.18 -15.22
C ILE A 4 9.60 1.32 -16.03
N LYS A 5 9.30 2.58 -15.64
CA LYS A 5 9.68 3.74 -16.46
C LYS A 5 10.32 4.85 -15.64
N SER A 6 11.48 5.32 -16.10
CA SER A 6 12.13 6.51 -15.56
C SER A 6 11.39 7.78 -15.96
N VAL A 7 11.24 8.70 -15.00
CA VAL A 7 10.64 10.03 -15.22
C VAL A 7 11.43 11.07 -14.45
N ARG A 8 11.75 12.21 -15.08
CA ARG A 8 12.48 13.35 -14.49
C ARG A 8 13.83 12.97 -13.86
N GLY A 9 14.52 11.97 -14.44
CA GLY A 9 15.81 11.49 -13.93
C GLY A 9 15.72 10.46 -12.79
N PHE A 10 14.53 10.12 -12.32
CA PHE A 10 14.32 9.08 -11.31
C PHE A 10 13.93 7.77 -11.99
N THR A 11 14.61 6.70 -11.62
CA THR A 11 14.33 5.33 -12.07
C THR A 11 13.84 4.54 -10.87
N PRO A 12 12.71 3.81 -10.99
CA PRO A 12 12.25 2.94 -9.91
C PRO A 12 13.32 1.94 -9.47
N ALA A 13 13.45 1.76 -8.15
CA ALA A 13 14.35 0.77 -7.54
C ALA A 13 13.55 -0.18 -6.66
N TYR A 14 14.00 -1.42 -6.55
CA TYR A 14 13.35 -2.44 -5.71
C TYR A 14 14.37 -3.43 -5.16
N GLY A 15 14.03 -4.02 -4.03
CA GLY A 15 14.83 -5.00 -3.33
C GLY A 15 14.77 -6.40 -3.94
N LYS A 16 15.20 -7.38 -3.14
CA LYS A 16 15.26 -8.79 -3.54
C LYS A 16 13.87 -9.43 -3.51
N ASP A 17 13.72 -10.49 -4.29
CA ASP A 17 12.55 -11.38 -4.30
C ASP A 17 11.21 -10.68 -4.58
N CYS A 18 11.26 -9.48 -5.17
CA CYS A 18 10.06 -8.80 -5.64
C CYS A 18 9.43 -9.51 -6.85
N TRP A 19 8.12 -9.39 -6.97
CA TRP A 19 7.37 -9.87 -8.14
C TRP A 19 6.41 -8.79 -8.64
N PHE A 20 6.33 -8.63 -9.97
CA PHE A 20 5.49 -7.63 -10.62
C PHE A 20 4.68 -8.29 -11.73
N ALA A 21 3.36 -8.11 -11.71
CA ALA A 21 2.48 -8.57 -12.77
C ALA A 21 2.81 -7.89 -14.11
N ASP A 22 2.53 -8.56 -15.23
CA ASP A 22 2.93 -8.10 -16.57
C ASP A 22 2.40 -6.71 -16.95
N ASN A 23 1.28 -6.29 -16.40
CA ASN A 23 0.67 -4.98 -16.63
C ASN A 23 0.72 -4.05 -15.41
N ALA A 24 1.52 -4.37 -14.39
CA ALA A 24 1.81 -3.44 -13.30
C ALA A 24 2.61 -2.24 -13.82
N VAL A 25 2.35 -1.05 -13.28
CA VAL A 25 3.00 0.20 -13.71
C VAL A 25 3.75 0.82 -12.53
N ILE A 26 5.07 0.97 -12.67
CA ILE A 26 5.94 1.56 -11.65
C ILE A 26 6.77 2.67 -12.30
N VAL A 27 6.55 3.93 -11.93
CA VAL A 27 7.07 5.08 -12.67
C VAL A 27 7.70 6.11 -11.74
N GLY A 28 8.89 6.59 -12.11
CA GLY A 28 9.57 7.73 -11.47
C GLY A 28 10.25 7.40 -10.15
N ASP A 29 10.14 8.28 -9.16
CA ASP A 29 10.80 8.17 -7.84
C ASP A 29 10.04 7.20 -6.92
N VAL A 30 10.19 5.92 -7.21
CA VAL A 30 9.59 4.81 -6.44
C VAL A 30 10.71 3.90 -5.95
N VAL A 31 10.70 3.60 -4.65
CA VAL A 31 11.58 2.61 -4.03
C VAL A 31 10.73 1.59 -3.27
N LEU A 32 10.91 0.31 -3.59
CA LEU A 32 10.30 -0.82 -2.86
C LEU A 32 11.41 -1.59 -2.14
N GLY A 33 11.10 -2.06 -0.94
CA GLY A 33 11.95 -2.99 -0.19
C GLY A 33 11.94 -4.41 -0.74
N ASP A 34 12.37 -5.36 0.07
CA ASP A 34 12.44 -6.78 -0.28
C ASP A 34 11.06 -7.46 -0.22
N GLU A 35 10.90 -8.53 -0.99
CA GLU A 35 9.73 -9.43 -0.94
C GLU A 35 8.38 -8.73 -1.22
N CYS A 36 8.41 -7.65 -2.03
CA CYS A 36 7.20 -6.95 -2.43
C CYS A 36 6.53 -7.59 -3.66
N SER A 37 5.21 -7.49 -3.73
CA SER A 37 4.46 -7.91 -4.92
C SER A 37 3.51 -6.80 -5.40
N VAL A 38 3.54 -6.51 -6.72
CA VAL A 38 2.68 -5.52 -7.37
C VAL A 38 1.84 -6.23 -8.42
N TRP A 39 0.53 -6.24 -8.21
CA TRP A 39 -0.40 -7.08 -8.93
C TRP A 39 -1.00 -6.43 -10.17
N PHE A 40 -1.92 -7.11 -10.84
CA PHE A 40 -2.38 -6.73 -12.16
C PHE A 40 -3.08 -5.37 -12.17
N GLY A 41 -2.64 -4.48 -13.07
CA GLY A 41 -3.20 -3.15 -13.23
C GLY A 41 -2.90 -2.18 -12.08
N ALA A 42 -2.10 -2.57 -11.08
CA ALA A 42 -1.70 -1.65 -10.02
C ALA A 42 -0.70 -0.60 -10.55
N VAL A 43 -0.82 0.64 -10.05
CA VAL A 43 -0.04 1.79 -10.51
C VAL A 43 0.65 2.48 -9.33
N LEU A 44 1.98 2.51 -9.33
CA LEU A 44 2.80 3.32 -8.44
C LEU A 44 3.43 4.44 -9.28
N ARG A 45 2.92 5.68 -9.15
CA ARG A 45 3.35 6.79 -9.98
C ARG A 45 4.03 7.89 -9.16
N GLY A 46 5.37 7.77 -9.03
CA GLY A 46 6.25 8.72 -8.36
C GLY A 46 6.82 9.78 -9.30
N ASP A 47 5.99 10.34 -10.18
CA ASP A 47 6.40 11.32 -11.20
C ASP A 47 6.48 12.75 -10.64
N VAL A 48 5.71 13.07 -9.62
CA VAL A 48 5.64 14.42 -9.04
C VAL A 48 6.30 14.49 -7.65
N ASN A 49 6.31 13.40 -6.89
CA ASN A 49 7.01 13.29 -5.61
C ASN A 49 7.27 11.80 -5.28
N SER A 50 8.01 11.54 -4.20
CA SER A 50 8.52 10.21 -3.87
C SER A 50 7.44 9.26 -3.34
N ILE A 51 7.61 7.97 -3.68
CA ILE A 51 6.90 6.84 -3.09
C ILE A 51 7.94 5.91 -2.46
N ARG A 52 7.78 5.57 -1.19
CA ARG A 52 8.67 4.69 -0.44
C ARG A 52 7.85 3.55 0.15
N VAL A 53 8.23 2.34 -0.16
CA VAL A 53 7.54 1.11 0.25
C VAL A 53 8.53 0.23 1.00
N GLY A 54 8.15 -0.23 2.17
CA GLY A 54 8.93 -1.14 3.00
C GLY A 54 9.00 -2.56 2.44
N ASN A 55 9.32 -3.51 3.29
CA ASN A 55 9.46 -4.92 2.92
C ASN A 55 8.13 -5.67 3.05
N ARG A 56 7.97 -6.75 2.28
CA ARG A 56 6.83 -7.68 2.36
C ARG A 56 5.48 -6.98 2.19
N VAL A 57 5.43 -6.03 1.26
CA VAL A 57 4.22 -5.28 0.91
C VAL A 57 3.58 -5.89 -0.32
N ASN A 58 2.28 -6.14 -0.27
CA ASN A 58 1.51 -6.51 -1.46
C ASN A 58 0.60 -5.36 -1.88
N ILE A 59 0.70 -4.98 -3.15
CA ILE A 59 -0.12 -3.94 -3.77
C ILE A 59 -1.00 -4.63 -4.81
N GLN A 60 -2.27 -4.85 -4.42
CA GLN A 60 -3.19 -5.73 -5.13
C GLN A 60 -3.77 -5.08 -6.38
N ASP A 61 -4.49 -5.87 -7.16
CA ASP A 61 -4.99 -5.51 -8.47
C ASP A 61 -5.71 -4.17 -8.48
N GLY A 62 -5.37 -3.31 -9.46
CA GLY A 62 -6.00 -2.02 -9.66
C GLY A 62 -5.70 -0.96 -8.59
N ALA A 63 -4.90 -1.26 -7.58
CA ALA A 63 -4.54 -0.27 -6.57
C ALA A 63 -3.69 0.86 -7.17
N VAL A 64 -3.87 2.09 -6.67
CA VAL A 64 -3.15 3.28 -7.14
C VAL A 64 -2.44 3.95 -5.98
N VAL A 65 -1.13 4.18 -6.13
CA VAL A 65 -0.32 4.98 -5.21
C VAL A 65 0.21 6.19 -5.95
N HIS A 66 -0.14 7.37 -5.48
CA HIS A 66 0.31 8.64 -6.06
C HIS A 66 0.53 9.70 -4.97
N THR A 67 0.96 10.88 -5.38
CA THR A 67 1.33 11.97 -4.47
C THR A 67 0.96 13.32 -5.05
N LEU A 68 1.00 14.38 -4.23
CA LEU A 68 0.75 15.75 -4.67
C LEU A 68 2.06 16.50 -4.89
N TYR A 69 2.20 17.15 -6.05
CA TYR A 69 3.43 17.84 -6.45
C TYR A 69 3.94 18.80 -5.38
N ARG A 70 5.16 18.58 -4.89
CA ARG A 70 5.86 19.36 -3.84
C ARG A 70 5.11 19.50 -2.52
N LYS A 71 4.05 18.72 -2.27
CA LYS A 71 3.22 18.86 -1.06
C LYS A 71 3.11 17.59 -0.23
N SER A 72 3.02 16.43 -0.85
CA SER A 72 2.92 15.17 -0.11
C SER A 72 3.81 14.10 -0.71
N VAL A 73 4.18 13.13 0.11
CA VAL A 73 4.89 11.90 -0.25
C VAL A 73 4.05 10.71 0.17
N ALA A 74 4.23 9.55 -0.44
CA ALA A 74 3.59 8.32 0.00
C ALA A 74 4.65 7.43 0.68
N GLU A 75 4.41 7.08 1.93
CA GLU A 75 5.24 6.18 2.71
C GLU A 75 4.42 4.97 3.14
N ILE A 76 4.87 3.78 2.82
CA ILE A 76 4.23 2.52 3.17
C ILE A 76 5.25 1.67 3.93
N GLY A 77 4.94 1.31 5.15
CA GLY A 77 5.79 0.51 6.03
C GLY A 77 5.90 -0.95 5.62
N ASN A 78 6.33 -1.79 6.55
CA ASN A 78 6.54 -3.21 6.31
C ASN A 78 5.25 -4.02 6.56
N ASN A 79 5.14 -5.19 5.92
CA ASN A 79 4.00 -6.12 6.08
C ASN A 79 2.63 -5.44 5.84
N VAL A 80 2.55 -4.53 4.89
CA VAL A 80 1.30 -3.83 4.54
C VAL A 80 0.62 -4.56 3.40
N SER A 81 -0.68 -4.83 3.56
CA SER A 81 -1.54 -5.31 2.48
C SER A 81 -2.41 -4.18 1.95
N VAL A 82 -2.14 -3.77 0.72
CA VAL A 82 -2.93 -2.78 -0.02
C VAL A 82 -3.94 -3.52 -0.88
N GLY A 83 -5.19 -3.57 -0.43
CA GLY A 83 -6.27 -4.33 -1.07
C GLY A 83 -6.59 -3.88 -2.50
N HIS A 84 -7.37 -4.70 -3.22
CA HIS A 84 -7.76 -4.41 -4.60
C HIS A 84 -8.43 -3.04 -4.72
N ASN A 85 -8.07 -2.26 -5.75
CA ASN A 85 -8.61 -0.94 -6.05
C ASN A 85 -8.46 0.11 -4.93
N VAL A 86 -7.53 -0.07 -4.01
CA VAL A 86 -7.21 0.94 -2.99
C VAL A 86 -6.53 2.14 -3.64
N VAL A 87 -6.87 3.35 -3.18
CA VAL A 87 -6.16 4.57 -3.56
C VAL A 87 -5.39 5.11 -2.35
N ILE A 88 -4.07 5.22 -2.47
CA ILE A 88 -3.22 5.92 -1.51
C ILE A 88 -2.69 7.18 -2.19
N HIS A 89 -3.07 8.34 -1.68
CA HIS A 89 -2.63 9.61 -2.22
C HIS A 89 -1.92 10.43 -1.14
N GLY A 90 -0.58 10.46 -1.20
CA GLY A 90 0.25 11.30 -0.35
C GLY A 90 0.12 11.04 1.16
N ALA A 91 -0.03 9.80 1.56
CA ALA A 91 -0.28 9.40 2.96
C ALA A 91 0.85 8.53 3.52
N LYS A 92 0.90 8.42 4.84
CA LYS A 92 1.79 7.51 5.57
C LYS A 92 1.01 6.32 6.13
N ILE A 93 1.42 5.14 5.73
CA ILE A 93 0.92 3.86 6.24
C ILE A 93 2.04 3.23 7.07
N CYS A 94 1.81 3.02 8.36
CA CYS A 94 2.78 2.39 9.25
C CYS A 94 2.85 0.87 9.02
N ASP A 95 3.65 0.17 9.82
CA ASP A 95 3.85 -1.28 9.68
C ASP A 95 2.60 -2.08 10.04
N ASN A 96 2.48 -3.28 9.48
CA ASN A 96 1.41 -4.24 9.79
C ASN A 96 0.01 -3.65 9.63
N VAL A 97 -0.27 -3.05 8.48
CA VAL A 97 -1.58 -2.46 8.17
C VAL A 97 -2.28 -3.23 7.06
N LEU A 98 -3.58 -3.44 7.24
CA LEU A 98 -4.47 -3.90 6.18
C LEU A 98 -5.35 -2.76 5.67
N LEU A 99 -5.18 -2.39 4.42
CA LEU A 99 -6.08 -1.51 3.69
C LEU A 99 -7.09 -2.35 2.92
N GLY A 100 -8.35 -2.33 3.35
CA GLY A 100 -9.44 -3.08 2.74
C GLY A 100 -9.75 -2.61 1.32
N MET A 101 -10.27 -3.51 0.50
CA MET A 101 -10.57 -3.29 -0.92
C MET A 101 -11.33 -1.99 -1.17
N GLY A 102 -10.88 -1.19 -2.15
CA GLY A 102 -11.55 0.04 -2.57
C GLY A 102 -11.51 1.18 -1.55
N CYS A 103 -10.76 1.09 -0.46
CA CYS A 103 -10.64 2.23 0.44
C CYS A 103 -9.78 3.34 -0.18
N VAL A 104 -10.00 4.58 0.27
CA VAL A 104 -9.29 5.78 -0.21
C VAL A 104 -8.61 6.46 0.96
N ILE A 105 -7.30 6.65 0.88
CA ILE A 105 -6.48 7.31 1.89
C ILE A 105 -5.94 8.60 1.29
N LEU A 106 -6.37 9.74 1.82
CA LEU A 106 -6.03 11.05 1.28
C LEU A 106 -4.75 11.64 1.91
N ASP A 107 -4.25 12.72 1.26
CA ASP A 107 -2.98 13.35 1.60
C ASP A 107 -2.82 13.65 3.08
N HIS A 108 -1.60 13.45 3.59
CA HIS A 108 -1.21 13.71 4.97
C HIS A 108 -1.94 12.86 6.02
N ALA A 109 -2.79 11.91 5.60
CA ALA A 109 -3.32 10.94 6.55
C ALA A 109 -2.20 10.02 7.04
N VAL A 110 -2.28 9.62 8.30
CA VAL A 110 -1.37 8.66 8.93
C VAL A 110 -2.17 7.48 9.45
N ILE A 111 -1.87 6.30 8.94
CA ILE A 111 -2.48 5.06 9.43
C ILE A 111 -1.51 4.41 10.41
N GLY A 112 -1.90 4.38 11.69
CA GLY A 112 -1.09 3.80 12.75
C GLY A 112 -0.86 2.29 12.56
N GLU A 113 0.22 1.79 13.12
CA GLU A 113 0.62 0.38 13.01
C GLU A 113 -0.45 -0.58 13.54
N ASN A 114 -0.46 -1.81 13.06
CA ASN A 114 -1.39 -2.89 13.46
C ASN A 114 -2.87 -2.51 13.27
N SER A 115 -3.16 -1.65 12.30
CA SER A 115 -4.53 -1.13 12.07
C SER A 115 -5.16 -1.73 10.81
N ILE A 116 -6.48 -1.66 10.76
CA ILE A 116 -7.30 -2.11 9.64
C ILE A 116 -8.17 -0.95 9.17
N ILE A 117 -8.08 -0.61 7.90
CA ILE A 117 -9.06 0.26 7.23
C ILE A 117 -10.02 -0.66 6.47
N ALA A 118 -11.30 -0.57 6.79
CA ALA A 118 -12.31 -1.42 6.17
C ALA A 118 -12.49 -1.13 4.68
N ALA A 119 -13.01 -2.12 3.93
CA ALA A 119 -13.31 -1.96 2.51
C ALA A 119 -14.24 -0.77 2.26
N GLY A 120 -13.97 0.00 1.19
CA GLY A 120 -14.74 1.16 0.78
C GLY A 120 -14.68 2.37 1.73
N ALA A 121 -13.88 2.34 2.77
CA ALA A 121 -13.74 3.47 3.69
C ALA A 121 -12.97 4.63 3.05
N VAL A 122 -13.29 5.88 3.44
CA VAL A 122 -12.57 7.07 2.99
C VAL A 122 -11.93 7.78 4.19
N VAL A 123 -10.60 7.70 4.28
CA VAL A 123 -9.81 8.41 5.28
C VAL A 123 -9.45 9.78 4.74
N LEU A 124 -9.98 10.83 5.38
CA LEU A 124 -9.82 12.21 4.92
C LEU A 124 -8.40 12.73 5.15
N THR A 125 -8.06 13.79 4.41
CA THR A 125 -6.79 14.50 4.51
C THR A 125 -6.45 14.85 5.96
N GLY A 126 -5.21 14.57 6.37
CA GLY A 126 -4.69 14.88 7.69
C GLY A 126 -5.26 14.03 8.84
N THR A 127 -6.08 13.03 8.55
CA THR A 127 -6.61 12.13 9.60
C THR A 127 -5.48 11.29 10.19
N ILE A 128 -5.44 11.23 11.52
CA ILE A 128 -4.55 10.32 12.24
C ILE A 128 -5.40 9.14 12.74
N VAL A 129 -5.10 7.96 12.23
CA VAL A 129 -5.68 6.69 12.68
C VAL A 129 -4.81 6.13 13.80
N ASP A 130 -5.40 5.89 14.96
CA ASP A 130 -4.70 5.34 16.11
C ASP A 130 -4.13 3.96 15.80
N PRO A 131 -2.94 3.61 16.32
CA PRO A 131 -2.43 2.24 16.22
C PRO A 131 -3.41 1.21 16.77
N GLY A 132 -3.40 0.01 16.20
CA GLY A 132 -4.23 -1.11 16.64
C GLY A 132 -5.74 -0.88 16.50
N SER A 133 -6.17 -0.06 15.54
CA SER A 133 -7.57 0.34 15.41
C SER A 133 -8.19 -0.07 14.07
N LEU A 134 -9.48 -0.41 14.12
CA LEU A 134 -10.30 -0.62 12.93
C LEU A 134 -11.14 0.63 12.64
N TYR A 135 -10.95 1.19 11.46
CA TYR A 135 -11.71 2.35 10.96
C TYR A 135 -12.58 1.93 9.76
N ALA A 136 -13.80 2.45 9.67
CA ALA A 136 -14.73 2.18 8.57
C ALA A 136 -15.62 3.39 8.26
N GLY A 137 -16.23 3.38 7.06
CA GLY A 137 -17.22 4.36 6.63
C GLY A 137 -16.65 5.51 5.78
N THR A 138 -17.52 6.41 5.38
CA THR A 138 -17.22 7.61 4.57
C THR A 138 -17.90 8.83 5.22
N PRO A 139 -17.15 9.69 5.93
CA PRO A 139 -15.73 9.56 6.27
C PRO A 139 -15.45 8.43 7.27
N ALA A 140 -14.25 7.87 7.21
CA ALA A 140 -13.84 6.79 8.10
C ALA A 140 -13.78 7.24 9.56
N LYS A 141 -14.31 6.41 10.44
CA LYS A 141 -14.32 6.60 11.91
C LYS A 141 -13.86 5.34 12.59
N LYS A 142 -13.30 5.49 13.79
CA LYS A 142 -12.92 4.35 14.63
C LYS A 142 -14.18 3.54 15.00
N ILE A 143 -14.14 2.25 14.73
CA ILE A 143 -15.21 1.30 15.07
C ILE A 143 -14.87 0.56 16.36
N LYS A 144 -13.62 0.09 16.46
CA LYS A 144 -13.13 -0.68 17.62
C LYS A 144 -11.62 -0.82 17.56
N ASP A 145 -11.03 -1.37 18.59
CA ASP A 145 -9.66 -1.84 18.57
C ASP A 145 -9.56 -3.17 17.78
N VAL A 146 -8.43 -3.38 17.11
CA VAL A 146 -8.11 -4.63 16.41
C VAL A 146 -7.73 -5.68 17.46
N SER A 147 -8.38 -6.85 17.41
CA SER A 147 -8.04 -7.95 18.32
C SER A 147 -6.76 -8.67 17.88
N VAL A 148 -6.12 -9.39 18.81
CA VAL A 148 -4.96 -10.25 18.49
C VAL A 148 -5.29 -11.27 17.40
N GLU A 149 -6.49 -11.82 17.41
CA GLU A 149 -6.97 -12.74 16.39
C GLU A 149 -7.07 -12.06 15.02
N GLN A 150 -7.62 -10.84 14.96
CA GLN A 150 -7.68 -10.08 13.71
C GLN A 150 -6.29 -9.72 13.18
N THR A 151 -5.34 -9.37 14.05
CA THR A 151 -3.95 -9.12 13.63
C THR A 151 -3.38 -10.36 12.96
N ARG A 152 -3.47 -11.53 13.61
CA ARG A 152 -2.96 -12.78 13.05
C ARG A 152 -3.67 -13.19 11.76
N ASP A 153 -5.00 -13.20 11.76
CA ASP A 153 -5.78 -13.82 10.69
C ASP A 153 -6.06 -12.88 9.50
N MET A 154 -6.00 -11.58 9.70
CA MET A 154 -6.23 -10.61 8.64
C MET A 154 -4.96 -9.86 8.22
N ILE A 155 -4.10 -9.46 9.12
CA ILE A 155 -2.90 -8.69 8.76
C ILE A 155 -1.76 -9.64 8.37
N GLU A 156 -1.28 -10.44 9.32
CA GLU A 156 -0.10 -11.29 9.12
C GLU A 156 -0.34 -12.38 8.06
N ARG A 157 -1.48 -13.08 8.13
CA ARG A 157 -1.81 -14.15 7.19
C ARG A 157 -1.95 -13.63 5.77
N ILE A 158 -2.61 -12.49 5.55
CA ILE A 158 -2.77 -11.94 4.19
C ILE A 158 -1.40 -11.54 3.64
N ALA A 159 -0.59 -10.80 4.40
CA ALA A 159 0.76 -10.43 3.95
C ALA A 159 1.61 -11.66 3.59
N GLY A 160 1.57 -12.70 4.42
CA GLY A 160 2.27 -13.97 4.15
C GLY A 160 1.74 -14.71 2.92
N ASN A 161 0.43 -14.78 2.73
CA ASN A 161 -0.18 -15.47 1.60
C ASN A 161 0.21 -14.84 0.26
N TYR A 162 0.30 -13.51 0.17
CA TYR A 162 0.65 -12.84 -1.07
C TYR A 162 2.09 -13.11 -1.53
N MET A 163 3.00 -13.39 -0.61
CA MET A 163 4.34 -13.89 -0.96
C MET A 163 4.25 -15.27 -1.62
N MET A 164 3.45 -16.17 -1.04
CA MET A 164 3.19 -17.50 -1.62
C MET A 164 2.50 -17.39 -2.98
N TYR A 165 1.46 -16.56 -3.12
CA TYR A 165 0.76 -16.39 -4.40
C TYR A 165 1.70 -15.87 -5.50
N ALA A 166 2.55 -14.89 -5.19
CA ALA A 166 3.53 -14.38 -6.12
C ALA A 166 4.52 -15.45 -6.60
N SER A 167 4.84 -16.45 -5.75
CA SER A 167 5.74 -17.54 -6.13
C SER A 167 5.14 -18.44 -7.22
N TRP A 168 3.82 -18.52 -7.34
CA TRP A 168 3.16 -19.33 -8.38
C TRP A 168 3.34 -18.79 -9.81
N TYR A 169 3.76 -17.53 -9.94
CA TYR A 169 3.99 -16.84 -11.21
C TYR A 169 5.49 -16.71 -11.56
N LYS A 170 6.38 -17.36 -10.79
CA LYS A 170 7.85 -17.29 -11.01
C LYS A 170 8.41 -18.44 -11.86
N ASP A 171 7.55 -19.24 -12.48
CA ASP A 171 7.93 -20.37 -13.35
C ASP A 171 8.50 -19.93 -14.71
#